data_90b6836e331fc757f6faac8abef26cd6
#
_entry.id   90b6836e331fc757f6faac8abef26cd6
#
_cell.length_a   1.000
_cell.length_b   1.000
_cell.length_c   1.000
_cell.angle_alpha   90.00
_cell.angle_beta   90.00
_cell.angle_gamma   90.00
#
_symmetry.space_group_name_H-M   'P 1'
#
loop_
_entity.id
_entity.type
_entity.pdbx_description
1 polymer ?
#
loop_
_entity_poly.entity_id
_entity_poly.type
_entity_poly.pdbx_seq_one_letter_code
_entity_poly.pdbx_strand_id
1 'polypeptide(L)'
;METKLTETSGGVTLSFKLTNHSAWPARIEDNLSYRYYMDLSEVINAGFQPGDVVMRVDRDQAKMYDDYTPAQISEVQHYKDNIYYIEVTYPDGRVAMPISEGQHQCELMLALVFPDYQTGWDASNDYSNTDLLKNVGEYVISDCIPVYQNGVLISGREPDGKEPVTTTVTTPQKPDTLLGDVNTDSKVNTADLVLLIQYLLGNKKLSKAGAANADLHADKTVNGLDAAVLRQNLAGD
;
A
#
# COMPACT_ATOMS: atom_id res chain seq x y z
N MET A 1 2.97 -6.23 5.03
CA MET A 1 4.16 -7.09 4.86
C MET A 1 4.43 -7.80 6.18
N GLU A 2 4.78 -9.08 6.13
CA GLU A 2 5.21 -9.85 7.30
C GLU A 2 6.74 -9.99 7.25
N THR A 3 7.40 -9.92 8.40
CA THR A 3 8.86 -10.06 8.48
C THR A 3 9.20 -11.01 9.61
N LYS A 4 10.22 -11.84 9.38
CA LYS A 4 10.80 -12.74 10.38
C LYS A 4 12.26 -12.38 10.57
N LEU A 5 12.66 -12.22 11.83
CA LEU A 5 14.05 -12.06 12.24
C LEU A 5 14.58 -13.38 12.77
N THR A 6 15.78 -13.76 12.34
CA THR A 6 16.59 -14.80 12.97
C THR A 6 17.86 -14.14 13.43
N GLU A 7 18.09 -14.14 14.73
CA GLU A 7 19.29 -13.56 15.34
C GLU A 7 20.48 -14.45 15.09
N THR A 8 21.63 -13.83 14.82
CA THR A 8 22.92 -14.50 14.71
C THR A 8 23.97 -13.71 15.48
N SER A 9 25.05 -14.36 15.87
CA SER A 9 26.14 -13.69 16.60
C SER A 9 26.97 -12.74 15.71
N GLY A 10 26.82 -12.81 14.42
CA GLY A 10 27.57 -12.03 13.46
C GLY A 10 26.71 -11.15 12.55
N GLY A 11 25.45 -10.96 12.90
CA GLY A 11 24.51 -10.19 12.09
C GLY A 11 23.07 -10.64 12.27
N VAL A 12 22.21 -10.29 11.33
CA VAL A 12 20.79 -10.65 11.33
C VAL A 12 20.41 -11.30 10.00
N THR A 13 19.53 -12.27 10.07
CA THR A 13 18.87 -12.85 8.89
C THR A 13 17.41 -12.49 8.93
N LEU A 14 16.92 -11.91 7.84
CA LEU A 14 15.58 -11.39 7.68
C LEU A 14 14.87 -12.14 6.57
N SER A 15 13.62 -12.54 6.80
CA SER A 15 12.74 -13.02 5.76
C SER A 15 11.58 -12.04 5.62
N PHE A 16 11.53 -11.34 4.51
CA PHE A 16 10.47 -10.41 4.16
C PHE A 16 9.45 -11.13 3.27
N LYS A 17 8.20 -11.09 3.64
CA LYS A 17 7.11 -11.71 2.89
C LYS A 17 6.05 -10.69 2.55
N LEU A 18 6.00 -10.31 1.29
CA LEU A 18 4.93 -9.51 0.73
C LEU A 18 3.74 -10.41 0.42
N THR A 19 2.54 -9.99 0.82
CA THR A 19 1.31 -10.72 0.51
C THR A 19 0.29 -9.74 -0.04
N ASN A 20 -0.23 -10.04 -1.23
CA ASN A 20 -1.33 -9.30 -1.83
C ASN A 20 -2.66 -9.95 -1.43
N HIS A 21 -3.43 -9.28 -0.62
CA HIS A 21 -4.73 -9.75 -0.14
C HIS A 21 -5.90 -9.30 -1.03
N SER A 22 -5.64 -8.60 -2.15
CA SER A 22 -6.71 -8.17 -3.03
C SER A 22 -7.40 -9.36 -3.69
N ALA A 23 -8.72 -9.42 -3.62
CA ALA A 23 -9.53 -10.46 -4.22
C ALA A 23 -10.57 -9.87 -5.20
N TRP A 24 -11.27 -8.83 -4.79
CA TRP A 24 -12.26 -8.16 -5.62
C TRP A 24 -12.38 -6.66 -5.27
N PRO A 25 -12.10 -5.74 -6.20
CA PRO A 25 -11.45 -6.00 -7.48
C PRO A 25 -10.00 -6.50 -7.29
N ALA A 26 -9.61 -7.46 -8.12
CA ALA A 26 -8.24 -7.98 -8.13
C ALA A 26 -7.26 -6.89 -8.58
N ARG A 27 -6.15 -6.71 -7.86
CA ARG A 27 -5.12 -5.71 -8.16
C ARG A 27 -3.75 -6.37 -8.11
N ILE A 28 -2.93 -6.06 -9.09
CA ILE A 28 -1.52 -6.41 -9.07
C ILE A 28 -0.81 -5.29 -8.31
N GLU A 29 0.06 -5.65 -7.37
CA GLU A 29 0.91 -4.68 -6.68
C GLU A 29 2.25 -4.60 -7.41
N ASP A 30 2.61 -3.38 -7.77
CA ASP A 30 3.83 -3.04 -8.50
C ASP A 30 4.54 -1.84 -7.86
N ASN A 31 5.77 -1.56 -8.28
CA ASN A 31 6.58 -0.43 -7.80
C ASN A 31 6.64 -0.33 -6.27
N LEU A 32 6.71 -1.49 -5.60
CA LEU A 32 6.83 -1.56 -4.16
C LEU A 32 8.29 -1.46 -3.73
N SER A 33 8.53 -0.79 -2.60
CA SER A 33 9.77 -0.86 -1.87
C SER A 33 9.53 -0.89 -0.37
N TYR A 34 10.50 -1.33 0.39
CA TYR A 34 10.48 -1.28 1.85
C TYR A 34 11.89 -1.05 2.39
N ARG A 35 11.99 -0.50 3.60
CA ARG A 35 13.25 -0.17 4.24
C ARG A 35 13.43 -0.92 5.54
N TYR A 36 14.63 -1.42 5.74
CA TYR A 36 15.11 -1.94 7.01
C TYR A 36 16.10 -0.96 7.60
N TYR A 37 15.81 -0.44 8.78
CA TYR A 37 16.64 0.53 9.52
C TYR A 37 17.41 -0.17 10.62
N MET A 38 18.70 0.11 10.68
CA MET A 38 19.66 -0.47 11.61
C MET A 38 20.52 0.63 12.26
N ASP A 39 20.91 0.46 13.49
CA ASP A 39 21.96 1.26 14.13
C ASP A 39 23.30 0.58 13.87
N LEU A 40 24.24 1.31 13.31
CA LEU A 40 25.57 0.79 12.98
C LEU A 40 26.67 1.33 13.91
N SER A 41 26.30 1.76 15.12
CA SER A 41 27.29 2.24 16.10
C SER A 41 28.34 1.21 16.44
N GLU A 42 28.01 -0.06 16.58
CA GLU A 42 28.97 -1.13 16.85
C GLU A 42 29.94 -1.38 15.69
N VAL A 43 29.46 -1.28 14.45
CA VAL A 43 30.30 -1.39 13.23
C VAL A 43 31.30 -0.23 13.18
N ILE A 44 30.82 0.99 13.42
CA ILE A 44 31.63 2.21 13.42
C ILE A 44 32.65 2.17 14.58
N ASN A 45 32.23 1.76 15.80
CA ASN A 45 33.08 1.66 16.95
C ASN A 45 34.17 0.58 16.79
N ALA A 46 33.90 -0.44 15.97
CA ALA A 46 34.91 -1.45 15.61
C ALA A 46 35.89 -0.96 14.54
N GLY A 47 35.71 0.28 14.01
CA GLY A 47 36.63 0.90 13.07
C GLY A 47 36.25 0.64 11.57
N PHE A 48 35.09 0.07 11.32
CA PHE A 48 34.60 -0.17 9.98
C PHE A 48 33.71 1.01 9.48
N GLN A 49 33.48 1.04 8.19
CA GLN A 49 32.52 1.95 7.60
C GLN A 49 31.13 1.28 7.47
N PRO A 50 30.05 2.03 7.49
CA PRO A 50 28.69 1.47 7.26
C PRO A 50 28.56 0.66 5.97
N GLY A 51 29.27 1.06 4.92
CA GLY A 51 29.31 0.33 3.65
C GLY A 51 30.06 -1.00 3.66
N ASP A 52 30.79 -1.30 4.74
CA ASP A 52 31.51 -2.58 4.89
C ASP A 52 30.57 -3.70 5.39
N VAL A 53 29.34 -3.37 5.78
CA VAL A 53 28.32 -4.38 6.13
C VAL A 53 28.10 -5.31 4.94
N VAL A 54 28.28 -6.61 5.19
CA VAL A 54 28.12 -7.62 4.15
C VAL A 54 26.64 -7.95 3.98
N MET A 55 26.12 -7.71 2.78
CA MET A 55 24.76 -8.07 2.41
C MET A 55 24.74 -9.35 1.57
N ARG A 56 23.91 -10.32 1.96
CA ARG A 56 23.79 -11.59 1.25
C ARG A 56 22.33 -11.94 1.03
N VAL A 57 21.95 -12.09 -0.22
CA VAL A 57 20.61 -12.58 -0.59
C VAL A 57 20.64 -14.10 -0.57
N ASP A 58 19.95 -14.72 0.39
CA ASP A 58 19.88 -16.17 0.52
C ASP A 58 18.75 -16.75 -0.35
N ARG A 59 17.68 -15.99 -0.55
CA ARG A 59 16.56 -16.36 -1.41
C ARG A 59 15.84 -15.13 -1.94
N ASP A 60 15.52 -15.13 -3.20
CA ASP A 60 14.62 -14.18 -3.84
C ASP A 60 13.57 -14.96 -4.63
N GLN A 61 12.37 -15.06 -4.11
CA GLN A 61 11.29 -15.83 -4.72
C GLN A 61 10.84 -15.23 -6.05
N ALA A 62 10.99 -13.91 -6.25
CA ALA A 62 10.65 -13.26 -7.50
C ALA A 62 11.45 -13.83 -8.70
N LYS A 63 12.69 -14.26 -8.46
CA LYS A 63 13.53 -14.91 -9.49
C LYS A 63 13.02 -16.27 -9.96
N MET A 64 12.04 -16.85 -9.27
CA MET A 64 11.48 -18.15 -9.61
C MET A 64 10.32 -18.06 -10.61
N TYR A 65 9.89 -16.84 -10.95
CA TYR A 65 8.73 -16.59 -11.78
C TYR A 65 9.09 -15.60 -12.90
N ASP A 66 8.82 -15.99 -14.14
CA ASP A 66 9.18 -15.19 -15.34
C ASP A 66 8.49 -13.83 -15.39
N ASP A 67 7.31 -13.72 -14.76
CA ASP A 67 6.49 -12.49 -14.76
C ASP A 67 6.82 -11.53 -13.60
N TYR A 68 7.74 -11.88 -12.72
CA TYR A 68 8.08 -11.08 -11.55
C TYR A 68 9.42 -10.38 -11.71
N THR A 69 9.51 -9.19 -11.11
CA THR A 69 10.75 -8.43 -11.06
C THR A 69 11.58 -8.86 -9.86
N PRO A 70 12.83 -9.31 -10.05
CA PRO A 70 13.74 -9.59 -8.95
C PRO A 70 13.94 -8.39 -8.04
N ALA A 71 14.12 -8.66 -6.73
CA ALA A 71 14.44 -7.63 -5.77
C ALA A 71 15.77 -6.94 -6.09
N GLN A 72 15.79 -5.62 -6.00
CA GLN A 72 16.99 -4.80 -6.01
C GLN A 72 17.21 -4.25 -4.60
N ILE A 73 18.42 -4.38 -4.09
CA ILE A 73 18.77 -3.96 -2.74
C ILE A 73 19.76 -2.81 -2.88
N SER A 74 19.48 -1.68 -2.21
CA SER A 74 20.39 -0.54 -2.20
C SER A 74 21.67 -0.87 -1.43
N GLU A 75 22.72 -0.10 -1.66
CA GLU A 75 23.80 0.02 -0.68
C GLU A 75 23.25 0.58 0.63
N VAL A 76 24.05 0.46 1.71
CA VAL A 76 23.72 1.05 3.02
C VAL A 76 23.65 2.56 2.87
N GLN A 77 22.50 3.13 3.21
CA GLN A 77 22.21 4.56 3.12
C GLN A 77 22.16 5.17 4.52
N HIS A 78 22.74 6.36 4.67
CA HIS A 78 22.63 7.10 5.92
C HIS A 78 21.24 7.73 6.07
N TYR A 79 20.63 7.57 7.24
CA TYR A 79 19.37 8.21 7.58
C TYR A 79 19.58 9.40 8.53
N LYS A 80 19.99 9.11 9.74
CA LYS A 80 20.24 10.12 10.78
C LYS A 80 21.09 9.54 11.93
N ASP A 81 22.02 10.33 12.44
CA ASP A 81 22.92 9.91 13.52
C ASP A 81 23.64 8.59 13.16
N ASN A 82 23.50 7.54 13.96
CA ASN A 82 24.05 6.21 13.65
C ASN A 82 23.02 5.28 12.98
N ILE A 83 21.85 5.81 12.61
CA ILE A 83 20.80 5.04 11.93
C ILE A 83 21.06 5.07 10.43
N TYR A 84 21.14 3.91 9.85
CA TYR A 84 21.28 3.64 8.44
C TYR A 84 20.12 2.76 7.97
N TYR A 85 19.97 2.61 6.66
CA TYR A 85 18.98 1.71 6.10
C TYR A 85 19.44 1.09 4.80
N ILE A 86 18.84 -0.03 4.48
CA ILE A 86 18.80 -0.58 3.13
C ILE A 86 17.38 -0.46 2.60
N GLU A 87 17.26 -0.24 1.31
CA GLU A 87 15.96 -0.25 0.62
C GLU A 87 15.91 -1.43 -0.35
N VAL A 88 14.87 -2.23 -0.20
CA VAL A 88 14.55 -3.30 -1.14
C VAL A 88 13.46 -2.75 -2.08
N THR A 89 13.72 -2.80 -3.37
CA THR A 89 12.86 -2.24 -4.42
C THR A 89 12.46 -3.32 -5.42
N TYR A 90 11.26 -3.20 -5.98
CA TYR A 90 10.78 -3.97 -7.12
C TYR A 90 10.36 -2.97 -8.21
N PRO A 91 11.34 -2.40 -8.96
CA PRO A 91 11.07 -1.30 -9.89
C PRO A 91 10.32 -1.81 -11.12
N ASP A 92 9.32 -1.04 -11.55
CA ASP A 92 8.57 -1.23 -12.81
C ASP A 92 8.08 -2.68 -13.03
N GLY A 93 7.84 -3.43 -11.96
CA GLY A 93 7.54 -4.84 -12.06
C GLY A 93 6.58 -5.37 -11.03
N ARG A 94 6.04 -6.55 -11.35
CA ARG A 94 5.15 -7.29 -10.47
C ARG A 94 5.93 -7.90 -9.32
N VAL A 95 5.32 -7.87 -8.15
CA VAL A 95 5.91 -8.49 -6.96
C VAL A 95 4.93 -9.44 -6.26
N ALA A 96 3.63 -9.22 -6.40
CA ALA A 96 2.61 -10.12 -5.89
C ALA A 96 1.31 -10.01 -6.70
N MET A 97 0.84 -11.13 -7.21
CA MET A 97 -0.45 -11.25 -7.88
C MET A 97 -1.59 -11.19 -6.87
N PRO A 98 -2.83 -10.87 -7.29
CA PRO A 98 -3.99 -10.98 -6.41
C PRO A 98 -4.17 -12.41 -5.91
N ILE A 99 -4.79 -12.57 -4.73
CA ILE A 99 -5.00 -13.89 -4.12
C ILE A 99 -5.80 -14.85 -5.01
N SER A 100 -6.64 -14.31 -5.89
CA SER A 100 -7.45 -15.10 -6.85
C SER A 100 -6.65 -15.66 -8.02
N GLU A 101 -5.42 -15.19 -8.25
CA GLU A 101 -4.67 -15.48 -9.48
C GLU A 101 -3.34 -16.21 -9.25
N GLY A 102 -3.16 -16.83 -8.10
CA GLY A 102 -2.02 -17.71 -7.86
C GLY A 102 -0.95 -17.11 -6.94
N GLN A 103 0.21 -16.71 -7.46
CA GLN A 103 1.34 -16.29 -6.62
C GLN A 103 1.12 -14.94 -5.93
N HIS A 104 0.29 -14.94 -4.89
CA HIS A 104 -0.06 -13.76 -4.12
C HIS A 104 0.96 -13.41 -3.03
N GLN A 105 2.02 -14.18 -2.88
CA GLN A 105 3.10 -13.97 -1.92
C GLN A 105 4.44 -13.95 -2.63
N CYS A 106 5.34 -13.09 -2.17
CA CYS A 106 6.73 -13.04 -2.60
C CYS A 106 7.64 -12.90 -1.38
N GLU A 107 8.59 -13.81 -1.24
CA GLU A 107 9.54 -13.86 -0.13
C GLU A 107 10.93 -13.46 -0.60
N LEU A 108 11.60 -12.61 0.21
CA LEU A 108 13.01 -12.30 0.12
C LEU A 108 13.69 -12.68 1.44
N MET A 109 14.74 -13.49 1.38
CA MET A 109 15.61 -13.77 2.54
C MET A 109 16.93 -13.03 2.35
N LEU A 110 17.27 -12.19 3.30
CA LEU A 110 18.44 -11.33 3.32
C LEU A 110 19.19 -11.48 4.63
N ALA A 111 20.50 -11.68 4.55
CA ALA A 111 21.39 -11.60 5.71
C ALA A 111 22.20 -10.30 5.65
N LEU A 112 22.23 -9.58 6.77
CA LEU A 112 23.13 -8.47 7.04
C LEU A 112 24.16 -8.96 8.04
N VAL A 113 25.43 -8.97 7.65
CA VAL A 113 26.50 -9.60 8.40
C VAL A 113 27.54 -8.55 8.77
N PHE A 114 28.06 -8.64 9.99
CA PHE A 114 29.11 -7.77 10.47
C PHE A 114 30.32 -7.81 9.51
N PRO A 115 31.01 -6.67 9.27
CA PRO A 115 32.18 -6.65 8.41
C PRO A 115 33.21 -7.72 8.79
N ASP A 116 33.89 -8.27 7.79
CA ASP A 116 34.83 -9.37 7.94
C ASP A 116 34.29 -10.62 8.69
N TYR A 117 32.96 -10.77 8.70
CA TYR A 117 32.25 -11.87 9.37
C TYR A 117 32.56 -11.97 10.88
N GLN A 118 32.85 -10.84 11.50
CA GLN A 118 33.09 -10.78 12.95
C GLN A 118 31.75 -10.89 13.71
N THR A 119 31.87 -11.10 15.01
CA THR A 119 30.74 -11.01 15.94
C THR A 119 30.65 -9.61 16.53
N GLY A 120 29.48 -9.21 16.99
CA GLY A 120 29.30 -7.91 17.65
C GLY A 120 28.15 -7.10 17.14
N TRP A 121 27.32 -7.66 16.24
CA TRP A 121 26.07 -7.04 15.86
C TRP A 121 25.12 -6.99 17.05
N ASP A 122 24.59 -5.84 17.35
CA ASP A 122 23.54 -5.66 18.35
C ASP A 122 22.18 -5.44 17.67
N ALA A 123 21.50 -6.53 17.37
CA ALA A 123 20.16 -6.45 16.76
C ALA A 123 19.12 -5.73 17.63
N SER A 124 19.42 -5.47 18.92
CA SER A 124 18.47 -4.85 19.84
C SER A 124 18.37 -3.33 19.71
N ASN A 125 19.37 -2.69 19.13
CA ASN A 125 19.37 -1.25 18.87
C ASN A 125 18.83 -0.89 17.48
N ASP A 126 18.61 -1.87 16.62
CA ASP A 126 18.03 -1.67 15.30
C ASP A 126 16.56 -1.28 15.39
N TYR A 127 16.20 -0.12 14.83
CA TYR A 127 14.83 0.37 14.83
C TYR A 127 13.84 -0.65 14.24
N SER A 128 14.19 -1.27 13.13
CA SER A 128 13.31 -2.23 12.45
C SER A 128 13.08 -3.51 13.24
N ASN A 129 13.94 -3.81 14.21
CA ASN A 129 13.81 -5.00 15.05
C ASN A 129 12.90 -4.80 16.28
N THR A 130 12.43 -3.58 16.55
CA THR A 130 11.63 -3.25 17.75
C THR A 130 10.48 -4.23 18.01
N ASP A 131 9.77 -4.65 16.95
CA ASP A 131 8.67 -5.60 17.05
C ASP A 131 9.13 -7.05 16.80
N LEU A 132 10.14 -7.24 15.96
CA LEU A 132 10.63 -8.56 15.55
C LEU A 132 11.28 -9.31 16.71
N LEU A 133 12.00 -8.61 17.59
CA LEU A 133 12.66 -9.20 18.75
C LEU A 133 11.70 -9.78 19.79
N LYS A 134 10.45 -9.36 19.78
CA LYS A 134 9.40 -9.93 20.65
C LYS A 134 9.00 -11.34 20.23
N ASN A 135 9.30 -11.73 18.99
CA ASN A 135 8.88 -12.98 18.37
C ASN A 135 9.97 -13.50 17.40
N VAL A 136 11.19 -13.66 17.89
CA VAL A 136 12.32 -14.16 17.08
C VAL A 136 11.97 -15.53 16.49
N GLY A 137 12.17 -15.69 15.19
CA GLY A 137 11.88 -16.92 14.45
C GLY A 137 10.46 -17.01 13.88
N GLU A 138 9.57 -16.08 14.25
CA GLU A 138 8.18 -16.05 13.75
C GLU A 138 7.96 -14.88 12.77
N TYR A 139 7.01 -15.04 11.85
CA TYR A 139 6.58 -13.94 11.00
C TYR A 139 5.65 -13.00 11.76
N VAL A 140 5.98 -11.73 11.79
CA VAL A 140 5.15 -10.68 12.39
C VAL A 140 4.98 -9.51 11.42
N ILE A 141 3.87 -8.79 11.55
CA ILE A 141 3.66 -7.51 10.89
C ILE A 141 4.28 -6.44 11.81
N SER A 142 5.30 -5.74 11.31
CA SER A 142 5.98 -4.68 12.05
C SER A 142 5.69 -3.31 11.43
N ASP A 143 5.35 -2.35 12.28
CA ASP A 143 5.23 -0.94 11.88
C ASP A 143 6.60 -0.27 11.69
N CYS A 144 7.68 -0.89 12.21
CA CYS A 144 9.04 -0.38 12.08
C CYS A 144 9.75 -0.76 10.77
N ILE A 145 9.02 -1.39 9.84
CA ILE A 145 9.49 -1.68 8.49
C ILE A 145 8.54 -1.00 7.50
N PRO A 146 8.81 0.26 7.16
CA PRO A 146 7.94 1.03 6.29
C PRO A 146 7.95 0.50 4.86
N VAL A 147 6.76 0.50 4.24
CA VAL A 147 6.52 0.06 2.86
C VAL A 147 6.07 1.26 2.05
N TYR A 148 6.62 1.35 0.85
CA TYR A 148 6.34 2.43 -0.09
C TYR A 148 5.77 1.86 -1.38
N GLN A 149 4.93 2.64 -2.04
CA GLN A 149 4.50 2.42 -3.41
C GLN A 149 4.74 3.69 -4.22
N ASN A 150 5.46 3.57 -5.33
CA ASN A 150 5.89 4.72 -6.14
C ASN A 150 6.60 5.81 -5.28
N GLY A 151 7.38 5.40 -4.28
CA GLY A 151 8.09 6.30 -3.35
C GLY A 151 7.21 6.96 -2.29
N VAL A 152 5.91 6.65 -2.24
CA VAL A 152 4.99 7.16 -1.21
C VAL A 152 4.85 6.12 -0.10
N LEU A 153 5.06 6.54 1.15
CA LEU A 153 4.88 5.69 2.33
C LEU A 153 3.40 5.26 2.45
N ILE A 154 3.13 3.96 2.37
CA ILE A 154 1.78 3.38 2.40
C ILE A 154 1.50 2.53 3.64
N SER A 155 2.55 2.07 4.34
CA SER A 155 2.41 1.27 5.55
C SER A 155 3.66 1.38 6.41
N GLY A 156 3.51 1.23 7.71
CA GLY A 156 4.59 1.33 8.68
C GLY A 156 4.96 2.77 9.03
N ARG A 157 6.08 2.95 9.71
CA ARG A 157 6.55 4.24 10.22
C ARG A 157 8.06 4.35 10.07
N GLU A 158 8.54 5.53 9.70
CA GLU A 158 9.97 5.84 9.69
C GLU A 158 10.50 6.13 11.11
N PRO A 159 11.82 6.06 11.37
CA PRO A 159 12.39 6.32 12.70
C PRO A 159 12.11 7.73 13.25
N ASP A 160 11.85 8.71 12.41
CA ASP A 160 11.48 10.08 12.80
C ASP A 160 10.00 10.24 13.16
N GLY A 161 9.23 9.14 13.12
CA GLY A 161 7.80 9.12 13.41
C GLY A 161 6.91 9.43 12.21
N LYS A 162 7.47 9.59 11.01
CA LYS A 162 6.68 9.80 9.81
C LYS A 162 5.86 8.53 9.51
N GLU A 163 4.57 8.72 9.48
CA GLU A 163 3.58 7.69 9.16
C GLU A 163 3.04 7.88 7.74
N PRO A 164 2.42 6.84 7.17
CA PRO A 164 1.69 7.00 5.93
C PRO A 164 0.77 8.21 6.07
N VAL A 165 0.89 9.14 5.12
CA VAL A 165 -0.19 10.09 4.98
C VAL A 165 -1.41 9.21 4.79
N THR A 166 -2.20 9.07 5.84
CA THR A 166 -3.58 8.64 5.67
C THR A 166 -4.19 9.75 4.80
N THR A 167 -3.97 9.63 3.49
CA THR A 167 -5.07 10.00 2.64
C THR A 167 -6.15 9.10 3.21
N THR A 168 -6.97 9.68 4.09
CA THR A 168 -8.34 9.29 4.06
C THR A 168 -8.60 9.28 2.58
N VAL A 169 -8.53 8.10 1.93
CA VAL A 169 -9.43 7.86 0.85
C VAL A 169 -10.71 8.20 1.58
N THR A 170 -11.10 9.47 1.47
CA THR A 170 -12.48 9.81 1.52
C THR A 170 -12.97 8.82 0.49
N THR A 171 -13.40 7.67 0.93
CA THR A 171 -14.34 6.80 0.21
C THR A 171 -15.21 7.84 -0.39
N PRO A 172 -15.15 8.04 -1.77
CA PRO A 172 -15.88 9.15 -2.33
C PRO A 172 -17.17 9.01 -1.61
N GLN A 173 -17.38 9.95 -0.64
CA GLN A 173 -18.50 9.87 0.27
C GLN A 173 -19.59 9.73 -0.73
N LYS A 174 -20.16 8.50 -0.80
CA LYS A 174 -21.24 8.20 -1.74
C LYS A 174 -22.01 9.49 -1.62
N PRO A 175 -21.95 10.41 -2.61
CA PRO A 175 -22.54 11.72 -2.43
C PRO A 175 -23.88 11.35 -1.89
N ASP A 176 -24.33 11.89 -0.74
CA ASP A 176 -25.62 11.53 -0.21
C ASP A 176 -26.53 11.61 -1.42
N THR A 177 -26.60 10.46 -2.12
CA THR A 177 -27.30 10.35 -3.37
C THR A 177 -28.73 10.20 -2.92
N LEU A 178 -29.30 11.36 -2.64
CA LEU A 178 -30.74 11.42 -2.54
C LEU A 178 -31.25 11.13 -3.95
N LEU A 179 -31.45 9.84 -4.23
CA LEU A 179 -31.93 9.38 -5.54
C LEU A 179 -33.19 10.18 -5.91
N GLY A 180 -33.14 10.83 -7.06
CA GLY A 180 -34.18 11.72 -7.51
C GLY A 180 -33.90 13.22 -7.29
N ASP A 181 -32.92 13.58 -6.46
CA ASP A 181 -32.45 14.97 -6.29
C ASP A 181 -31.48 15.35 -7.42
N VAL A 182 -32.04 15.62 -8.58
CA VAL A 182 -31.30 15.88 -9.82
C VAL A 182 -30.65 17.26 -9.82
N ASN A 183 -31.27 18.23 -9.13
CA ASN A 183 -30.77 19.60 -9.02
C ASN A 183 -29.79 19.79 -7.86
N THR A 184 -29.62 18.78 -6.99
CA THR A 184 -28.74 18.76 -5.82
C THR A 184 -29.09 19.83 -4.76
N ASP A 185 -30.38 20.09 -4.54
CA ASP A 185 -30.89 21.02 -3.51
C ASP A 185 -31.31 20.32 -2.22
N SER A 186 -31.02 19.01 -2.09
CA SER A 186 -31.36 18.13 -0.96
C SER A 186 -32.85 17.86 -0.81
N LYS A 187 -33.62 18.04 -1.86
CA LYS A 187 -35.05 17.70 -1.93
C LYS A 187 -35.36 16.95 -3.21
N VAL A 188 -36.29 16.02 -3.15
CA VAL A 188 -36.81 15.34 -4.34
C VAL A 188 -38.21 15.87 -4.63
N ASN A 189 -38.38 16.58 -5.74
CA ASN A 189 -39.63 17.21 -6.10
C ASN A 189 -39.78 17.39 -7.63
N THR A 190 -40.79 18.05 -8.05
CA THR A 190 -41.09 18.25 -9.49
C THR A 190 -40.04 19.09 -10.23
N ALA A 191 -39.22 19.91 -9.52
CA ALA A 191 -38.14 20.66 -10.14
C ALA A 191 -37.05 19.72 -10.66
N ASP A 192 -36.79 18.62 -9.96
CA ASP A 192 -35.83 17.57 -10.38
C ASP A 192 -36.31 16.88 -11.64
N LEU A 193 -37.59 16.51 -11.69
CA LEU A 193 -38.17 15.90 -12.86
C LEU A 193 -38.11 16.84 -14.08
N VAL A 194 -38.37 18.11 -13.89
CA VAL A 194 -38.24 19.13 -14.94
C VAL A 194 -36.79 19.22 -15.42
N LEU A 195 -35.83 19.26 -14.51
CA LEU A 195 -34.42 19.32 -14.89
C LEU A 195 -33.96 18.05 -15.61
N LEU A 196 -34.38 16.87 -15.15
CA LEU A 196 -34.09 15.60 -15.80
C LEU A 196 -34.66 15.56 -17.22
N ILE A 197 -35.93 15.99 -17.43
CA ILE A 197 -36.52 16.07 -18.75
C ILE A 197 -35.75 17.06 -19.65
N GLN A 198 -35.34 18.23 -19.13
CA GLN A 198 -34.56 19.19 -19.89
C GLN A 198 -33.21 18.63 -20.30
N TYR A 199 -32.56 17.82 -19.43
CA TYR A 199 -31.33 17.10 -19.76
C TYR A 199 -31.55 16.09 -20.89
N LEU A 200 -32.60 15.26 -20.80
CA LEU A 200 -32.93 14.26 -21.84
C LEU A 200 -33.23 14.87 -23.18
N LEU A 201 -33.80 16.08 -23.20
CA LEU A 201 -34.02 16.87 -24.41
C LEU A 201 -32.79 17.61 -24.93
N GLY A 202 -31.64 17.50 -24.24
CA GLY A 202 -30.40 18.18 -24.62
C GLY A 202 -30.36 19.67 -24.28
N ASN A 203 -31.35 20.20 -23.58
CA ASN A 203 -31.46 21.64 -23.26
C ASN A 203 -30.64 22.07 -22.03
N LYS A 204 -30.24 21.13 -21.16
CA LYS A 204 -29.48 21.37 -19.94
C LYS A 204 -28.42 20.28 -19.76
N LYS A 205 -27.38 20.60 -18.95
CA LYS A 205 -26.39 19.63 -18.48
C LYS A 205 -26.61 19.39 -16.99
N LEU A 206 -26.44 18.16 -16.56
CA LEU A 206 -26.43 17.82 -15.13
C LEU A 206 -25.03 17.98 -14.55
N SER A 207 -24.96 18.30 -13.25
CA SER A 207 -23.74 18.16 -12.48
C SER A 207 -23.38 16.66 -12.35
N LYS A 208 -22.14 16.35 -11.97
CA LYS A 208 -21.73 14.95 -11.73
C LYS A 208 -22.59 14.28 -10.65
N ALA A 209 -22.92 15.02 -9.58
CA ALA A 209 -23.80 14.55 -8.52
C ALA A 209 -25.25 14.41 -9.02
N GLY A 210 -25.77 15.41 -9.73
CA GLY A 210 -27.13 15.35 -10.29
C GLY A 210 -27.31 14.21 -11.29
N ALA A 211 -26.30 13.87 -12.09
CA ALA A 211 -26.35 12.71 -12.99
C ALA A 211 -26.35 11.38 -12.21
N ALA A 212 -25.60 11.29 -11.10
CA ALA A 212 -25.62 10.12 -10.22
C ALA A 212 -26.98 9.97 -9.50
N ASN A 213 -27.60 11.08 -9.10
CA ASN A 213 -28.92 11.08 -8.47
C ASN A 213 -30.04 10.81 -9.45
N ALA A 214 -29.81 11.07 -10.75
CA ALA A 214 -30.80 10.87 -11.82
C ALA A 214 -30.92 9.42 -12.31
N ASP A 215 -29.90 8.56 -12.02
CA ASP A 215 -29.93 7.14 -12.37
C ASP A 215 -30.74 6.34 -11.32
N LEU A 216 -32.09 6.46 -11.42
CA LEU A 216 -33.00 5.82 -10.48
C LEU A 216 -33.18 4.33 -10.77
N HIS A 217 -32.90 3.91 -12.01
CA HIS A 217 -33.00 2.51 -12.43
C HIS A 217 -31.70 1.74 -12.20
N ALA A 218 -30.62 2.43 -11.81
CA ALA A 218 -29.30 1.86 -11.50
C ALA A 218 -28.66 1.06 -12.65
N ASP A 219 -28.94 1.46 -13.90
CA ASP A 219 -28.37 0.86 -15.11
C ASP A 219 -27.11 1.60 -15.61
N LYS A 220 -26.66 2.61 -14.87
CA LYS A 220 -25.55 3.52 -15.17
C LYS A 220 -25.80 4.44 -16.39
N THR A 221 -27.01 4.59 -16.78
CA THR A 221 -27.40 5.41 -17.94
C THR A 221 -28.60 6.29 -17.58
N VAL A 222 -28.45 7.59 -17.64
CA VAL A 222 -29.58 8.51 -17.40
C VAL A 222 -30.42 8.60 -18.66
N ASN A 223 -31.65 8.08 -18.62
CA ASN A 223 -32.56 7.96 -19.79
C ASN A 223 -34.02 8.17 -19.40
N GLY A 224 -34.94 7.92 -20.36
CA GLY A 224 -36.38 8.12 -20.15
C GLY A 224 -36.99 7.20 -19.08
N LEU A 225 -36.37 6.07 -18.78
CA LEU A 225 -36.83 5.15 -17.75
C LEU A 225 -36.68 5.76 -16.36
N ASP A 226 -35.55 6.46 -16.10
CA ASP A 226 -35.33 7.17 -14.85
C ASP A 226 -36.33 8.28 -14.64
N ALA A 227 -36.68 9.01 -15.71
CA ALA A 227 -37.73 10.04 -15.66
C ALA A 227 -39.08 9.43 -15.32
N ALA A 228 -39.39 8.24 -15.83
CA ALA A 228 -40.63 7.52 -15.51
C ALA A 228 -40.63 7.08 -14.02
N VAL A 229 -39.54 6.55 -13.52
CA VAL A 229 -39.38 6.15 -12.09
C VAL A 229 -39.51 7.38 -11.20
N LEU A 230 -38.81 8.49 -11.52
CA LEU A 230 -38.90 9.72 -10.72
C LEU A 230 -40.33 10.27 -10.68
N ARG A 231 -41.00 10.27 -11.84
CA ARG A 231 -42.41 10.71 -11.92
C ARG A 231 -43.33 9.83 -11.06
N GLN A 232 -43.13 8.52 -11.06
CA GLN A 232 -43.90 7.58 -10.25
C GLN A 232 -43.67 7.85 -8.76
N ASN A 233 -42.41 8.01 -8.34
CA ASN A 233 -42.09 8.33 -6.97
C ASN A 233 -42.69 9.66 -6.47
N LEU A 234 -42.79 10.66 -7.35
CA LEU A 234 -43.38 11.96 -7.02
C LEU A 234 -44.93 11.93 -7.02
N ALA A 235 -45.53 10.94 -7.68
CA ALA A 235 -47.00 10.80 -7.72
C ALA A 235 -47.56 10.15 -6.46
N GLY A 236 -46.70 9.57 -5.59
CA GLY A 236 -47.10 9.07 -4.27
C GLY A 236 -47.99 7.84 -4.35
N ASP A 237 -47.43 6.77 -4.90
CA ASP A 237 -48.02 5.42 -4.74
C ASP A 237 -47.36 4.69 -3.55
#